data_caeb455abf834d12dfb273a467459d25
#
_entry.id   caeb455abf834d12dfb273a467459d25
#
_cell.length_a   1.000
_cell.length_b   1.000
_cell.length_c   1.000
_cell.angle_alpha   90.00
_cell.angle_beta   90.00
_cell.angle_gamma   90.00
#
_symmetry.space_group_name_H-M   'P 1'
#
loop_
_entity.id
_entity.type
_entity.pdbx_description
1 polymer ?
#
loop_
_entity_poly.entity_id
_entity_poly.type
_entity_poly.pdbx_seq_one_letter_code
_entity_poly.pdbx_strand_id
1 'polypeptide(L)'
;MIEPQMSVVVPVYSVEKEYFEECILSLKQQTLEAIEIIIVADGVKKEILDLCKSFEGQDERIRVVEQENQGVAVARNNGILNAKAPYITFVDADDWVEPEFCAFFYDNLKIIQMCRLYLRQHI
;
A
#
# COMPACT_ATOMS: atom_id res chain seq x y z
N MET A 1 -11.07 -1.02 -15.18
CA MET A 1 -10.28 -1.14 -13.93
C MET A 1 -11.14 -1.79 -12.85
N ILE A 2 -10.59 -2.77 -12.14
CA ILE A 2 -11.28 -3.42 -11.02
C ILE A 2 -11.20 -2.51 -9.80
N GLU A 3 -12.31 -2.34 -9.09
CA GLU A 3 -12.27 -1.58 -7.84
C GLU A 3 -11.40 -2.29 -6.80
N PRO A 4 -10.49 -1.59 -6.14
CA PRO A 4 -9.59 -2.23 -5.19
C PRO A 4 -10.34 -2.68 -3.92
N GLN A 5 -9.97 -3.85 -3.45
CA GLN A 5 -10.46 -4.41 -2.19
C GLN A 5 -9.53 -4.07 -1.04
N MET A 6 -8.29 -3.78 -1.33
CA MET A 6 -7.28 -3.40 -0.34
C MET A 6 -6.36 -2.32 -0.92
N SER A 7 -6.04 -1.34 -0.09
CA SER A 7 -5.04 -0.32 -0.40
C SER A 7 -3.79 -0.61 0.41
N VAL A 8 -2.66 -0.74 -0.27
CA VAL A 8 -1.35 -0.92 0.36
C VAL A 8 -0.61 0.41 0.30
N VAL A 9 -0.35 0.98 1.46
CA VAL A 9 0.38 2.25 1.57
C VAL A 9 1.84 1.97 1.83
N VAL A 10 2.72 2.50 0.99
CA VAL A 10 4.17 2.32 1.07
C VAL A 10 4.82 3.69 1.26
N PRO A 11 5.05 4.10 2.52
CA PRO A 11 5.79 5.34 2.74
C PRO A 11 7.25 5.14 2.38
N VAL A 12 7.85 6.11 1.69
CA VAL A 12 9.27 6.06 1.35
C VAL A 12 9.91 7.42 1.56
N TYR A 13 11.04 7.42 2.26
CA TYR A 13 11.89 8.60 2.41
C TYR A 13 13.28 8.32 1.86
N SER A 14 13.95 7.33 2.45
CA SER A 14 15.30 6.93 2.05
C SER A 14 15.33 5.40 2.03
N VAL A 15 15.69 4.83 0.90
CA VAL A 15 15.72 3.39 0.71
C VAL A 15 16.72 3.07 -0.40
N GLU A 16 17.38 1.92 -0.29
CA GLU A 16 18.21 1.44 -1.37
C GLU A 16 17.33 0.94 -2.52
N LYS A 17 17.73 1.22 -3.72
CA LYS A 17 17.00 0.92 -4.94
C LYS A 17 16.58 -0.56 -5.01
N GLU A 18 17.51 -1.44 -4.71
CA GLU A 18 17.30 -2.88 -4.80
C GLU A 18 16.20 -3.36 -3.85
N TYR A 19 16.19 -2.86 -2.63
CA TYR A 19 15.17 -3.20 -1.64
C TYR A 19 13.79 -2.65 -2.05
N PHE A 20 13.79 -1.43 -2.56
CA PHE A 20 12.54 -0.82 -2.99
C PHE A 20 11.94 -1.57 -4.20
N GLU A 21 12.77 -1.98 -5.13
CA GLU A 21 12.34 -2.79 -6.26
C GLU A 21 11.76 -4.13 -5.80
N GLU A 22 12.39 -4.80 -4.83
CA GLU A 22 11.87 -6.04 -4.25
C GLU A 22 10.53 -5.83 -3.55
N CYS A 23 10.40 -4.73 -2.81
CA CYS A 23 9.15 -4.38 -2.14
C CYS A 23 8.01 -4.27 -3.15
N ILE A 24 8.18 -3.44 -4.15
CA ILE A 24 7.13 -3.19 -5.15
C ILE A 24 6.83 -4.44 -5.96
N LEU A 25 7.85 -5.21 -6.34
CA LEU A 25 7.64 -6.46 -7.05
C LEU A 25 6.80 -7.44 -6.22
N SER A 26 7.08 -7.56 -4.93
CA SER A 26 6.31 -8.44 -4.05
C SER A 26 4.84 -8.01 -3.96
N LEU A 27 4.56 -6.74 -4.06
CA LEU A 27 3.19 -6.21 -4.07
C LEU A 27 2.50 -6.42 -5.43
N LYS A 28 3.23 -6.30 -6.52
CA LYS A 28 2.69 -6.56 -7.86
C LYS A 28 2.32 -8.03 -8.04
N GLN A 29 2.96 -8.93 -7.33
CA GLN A 29 2.79 -10.38 -7.44
C GLN A 29 1.82 -10.97 -6.41
N GLN A 30 1.05 -10.12 -5.73
CA GLN A 30 0.08 -10.62 -4.76
C GLN A 30 -1.01 -11.47 -5.42
N THR A 31 -1.44 -12.52 -4.73
CA THR A 31 -2.53 -13.38 -5.21
C THR A 31 -3.86 -12.63 -5.24
N LEU A 32 -4.06 -11.70 -4.29
CA LEU A 32 -5.20 -10.78 -4.36
C LEU A 32 -4.86 -9.69 -5.40
N GLU A 33 -5.48 -9.78 -6.57
CA GLU A 33 -5.17 -8.85 -7.67
C GLU A 33 -5.82 -7.47 -7.50
N ALA A 34 -6.98 -7.42 -6.87
CA ALA A 34 -7.75 -6.18 -6.71
C ALA A 34 -7.19 -5.34 -5.55
N ILE A 35 -5.95 -4.89 -5.70
CA ILE A 35 -5.30 -4.00 -4.75
C ILE A 35 -4.90 -2.71 -5.45
N GLU A 36 -4.80 -1.61 -4.69
CA GLU A 36 -4.08 -0.43 -5.13
C GLU A 36 -2.84 -0.27 -4.27
N ILE A 37 -1.77 0.22 -4.88
CA ILE A 37 -0.49 0.42 -4.22
C ILE A 37 -0.23 1.92 -4.23
N ILE A 38 -0.22 2.54 -3.05
CA ILE A 38 -0.03 3.98 -2.91
C ILE A 38 1.36 4.21 -2.34
N ILE A 39 2.26 4.68 -3.17
CA ILE A 39 3.62 5.03 -2.76
C ILE A 39 3.58 6.50 -2.32
N VAL A 40 3.88 6.75 -1.06
CA VAL A 40 3.95 8.12 -0.54
C VAL A 40 5.41 8.53 -0.46
N ALA A 41 5.83 9.37 -1.39
CA ALA A 41 7.21 9.84 -1.50
C ALA A 41 7.39 11.06 -0.59
N ASP A 42 8.06 10.86 0.55
CA ASP A 42 8.24 11.86 1.60
C ASP A 42 9.56 12.62 1.43
N GLY A 43 9.60 13.55 0.49
CA GLY A 43 10.80 14.35 0.26
C GLY A 43 11.98 13.52 -0.24
N VAL A 44 11.72 12.53 -1.08
CA VAL A 44 12.74 11.61 -1.56
C VAL A 44 13.69 12.30 -2.55
N LYS A 45 14.90 11.73 -2.69
CA LYS A 45 15.84 12.17 -3.71
C LYS A 45 15.28 11.91 -5.10
N LYS A 46 15.76 12.66 -6.09
CA LYS A 46 15.29 12.57 -7.46
C LYS A 46 15.35 11.15 -8.00
N GLU A 47 16.42 10.42 -7.72
CA GLU A 47 16.59 9.04 -8.20
C GLU A 47 15.45 8.12 -7.71
N ILE A 48 15.07 8.28 -6.44
CA ILE A 48 13.99 7.50 -5.86
C ILE A 48 12.64 7.97 -6.42
N LEU A 49 12.46 9.26 -6.62
CA LEU A 49 11.23 9.78 -7.21
C LEU A 49 11.04 9.27 -8.64
N ASP A 50 12.11 9.28 -9.43
CA ASP A 50 12.08 8.74 -10.79
C ASP A 50 11.71 7.26 -10.79
N LEU A 51 12.22 6.50 -9.82
CA LEU A 51 11.90 5.09 -9.65
C LEU A 51 10.41 4.91 -9.29
N CYS A 52 9.89 5.71 -8.37
CA CYS A 52 8.47 5.71 -8.02
C CYS A 52 7.60 5.92 -9.26
N LYS A 53 7.93 6.93 -10.04
CA LYS A 53 7.17 7.26 -11.26
C LYS A 53 7.30 6.17 -12.32
N SER A 54 8.43 5.49 -12.38
CA SER A 54 8.61 4.33 -13.24
C SER A 54 7.64 3.21 -12.87
N PHE A 55 7.49 2.92 -11.59
CA PHE A 55 6.52 1.93 -11.12
C PHE A 55 5.09 2.33 -11.47
N GLU A 56 4.75 3.58 -11.26
CA GLU A 56 3.42 4.10 -11.59
C GLU A 56 3.10 3.91 -13.07
N GLY A 57 4.08 4.12 -13.94
CA GLY A 57 3.91 3.95 -15.37
C GLY A 57 3.80 2.49 -15.83
N GLN A 58 4.24 1.54 -15.01
CA GLN A 58 4.27 0.12 -15.36
C GLN A 58 2.99 -0.63 -14.95
N ASP A 59 2.28 -0.14 -13.95
CA ASP A 59 1.12 -0.84 -13.39
C ASP A 59 0.07 0.20 -12.98
N GLU A 60 -1.11 0.12 -13.57
CA GLU A 60 -2.19 1.08 -13.30
C GLU A 60 -2.69 1.04 -11.85
N ARG A 61 -2.36 0.01 -11.10
CA ARG A 61 -2.71 -0.11 -9.68
C ARG A 61 -1.79 0.69 -8.77
N ILE A 62 -0.66 1.16 -9.30
CA ILE A 62 0.34 1.93 -8.55
C ILE A 62 0.12 3.41 -8.76
N ARG A 63 0.07 4.14 -7.66
CA ARG A 63 -0.08 5.60 -7.66
C ARG A 63 0.93 6.21 -6.71
N VAL A 64 1.54 7.31 -7.13
CA VAL A 64 2.52 8.04 -6.33
C VAL A 64 1.90 9.31 -5.79
N VAL A 65 2.05 9.52 -4.49
CA VAL A 65 1.68 10.74 -3.81
C VAL A 65 2.95 11.38 -3.28
N GLU A 66 3.24 12.59 -3.69
CA GLU A 66 4.42 13.33 -3.24
C GLU A 66 4.07 14.25 -2.09
N GLN A 67 4.98 14.36 -1.12
CA GLN A 67 4.91 15.35 -0.07
C GLN A 67 6.31 15.85 0.25
N GLU A 68 6.42 17.04 0.84
CA GLU A 68 7.67 17.51 1.39
C GLU A 68 7.99 16.69 2.65
N ASN A 69 9.27 16.56 2.97
CA ASN A 69 9.72 15.72 4.09
C ASN A 69 9.00 16.11 5.41
N GLN A 70 8.00 15.34 5.78
CA GLN A 70 7.15 15.58 6.96
C GLN A 70 7.13 14.40 7.92
N GLY A 71 7.79 13.30 7.60
CA GLY A 71 7.88 12.14 8.44
C GLY A 71 6.90 11.03 8.10
N VAL A 72 7.15 9.85 8.66
CA VAL A 72 6.41 8.62 8.33
C VAL A 72 4.95 8.70 8.77
N ALA A 73 4.65 9.34 9.89
CA ALA A 73 3.27 9.46 10.37
C ALA A 73 2.41 10.27 9.39
N VAL A 74 2.94 11.40 8.90
CA VAL A 74 2.24 12.23 7.91
C VAL A 74 2.11 11.47 6.57
N ALA A 75 3.16 10.74 6.19
CA ALA A 75 3.13 9.94 4.97
C ALA A 75 2.04 8.86 5.04
N ARG A 76 1.91 8.15 6.15
CA ARG A 76 0.84 7.16 6.33
C ARG A 76 -0.54 7.80 6.27
N ASN A 77 -0.72 8.95 6.92
CA ASN A 77 -1.98 9.68 6.88
C ASN A 77 -2.34 10.11 5.45
N ASN A 78 -1.39 10.62 4.69
CA ASN A 78 -1.62 10.96 3.30
C ASN A 78 -1.97 9.74 2.46
N GLY A 79 -1.36 8.60 2.73
CA GLY A 79 -1.74 7.35 2.09
C GLY A 79 -3.18 6.97 2.38
N ILE A 80 -3.60 7.08 3.64
CA ILE A 80 -4.97 6.80 4.05
C ILE A 80 -5.95 7.73 3.33
N LEU A 81 -5.65 9.02 3.28
CA LEU A 81 -6.51 10.02 2.62
C LEU A 81 -6.66 9.75 1.12
N ASN A 82 -5.68 9.14 0.50
CA ASN A 82 -5.71 8.82 -0.93
C ASN A 82 -6.23 7.41 -1.22
N ALA A 83 -6.48 6.60 -0.20
CA ALA A 83 -6.91 5.23 -0.37
C ALA A 83 -8.38 5.16 -0.80
N LYS A 84 -8.66 4.29 -1.77
CA LYS A 84 -10.02 4.07 -2.29
C LYS A 84 -10.64 2.79 -1.79
N ALA A 85 -9.83 1.85 -1.30
CA ALA A 85 -10.32 0.56 -0.86
C ALA A 85 -10.90 0.63 0.55
N PRO A 86 -11.81 -0.30 0.91
CA PRO A 86 -12.36 -0.34 2.26
C PRO A 86 -11.39 -0.79 3.33
N TYR A 87 -10.29 -1.45 2.95
CA TYR A 87 -9.26 -1.93 3.87
C TYR A 87 -7.90 -1.39 3.47
N ILE A 88 -7.08 -1.05 4.45
CA ILE A 88 -5.77 -0.44 4.24
C ILE A 88 -4.73 -1.22 5.04
N THR A 89 -3.59 -1.48 4.43
CA THR A 89 -2.42 -2.01 5.12
C THR A 89 -1.19 -1.18 4.76
N PHE A 90 -0.14 -1.32 5.55
CA PHE A 90 1.12 -0.59 5.34
C PHE A 90 2.25 -1.58 5.15
N VAL A 91 3.15 -1.26 4.22
CA VAL A 91 4.37 -2.02 3.99
C VAL A 91 5.51 -1.02 3.87
N ASP A 92 6.58 -1.24 4.61
CA ASP A 92 7.76 -0.39 4.54
C ASP A 92 8.50 -0.61 3.22
N ALA A 93 9.09 0.45 2.68
CA ALA A 93 9.70 0.43 1.34
C ALA A 93 10.91 -0.49 1.22
N ASP A 94 11.52 -0.90 2.32
CA ASP A 94 12.65 -1.83 2.35
C ASP A 94 12.26 -3.26 2.73
N ASP A 95 10.96 -3.52 2.88
CA ASP A 95 10.44 -4.86 3.16
C ASP A 95 9.87 -5.50 1.90
N TRP A 96 9.72 -6.80 1.94
CA TRP A 96 8.97 -7.55 0.93
C TRP A 96 7.96 -8.44 1.65
N VAL A 97 6.92 -8.85 0.94
CA VAL A 97 5.85 -9.65 1.53
C VAL A 97 5.58 -10.90 0.70
N GLU A 98 5.06 -11.93 1.37
CA GLU A 98 4.69 -13.17 0.70
C GLU A 98 3.54 -12.95 -0.28
N PRO A 99 3.39 -13.80 -1.31
CA PRO A 99 2.31 -13.62 -2.31
C PRO A 99 0.90 -13.59 -1.73
N GLU A 100 0.67 -14.24 -0.59
CA GLU A 100 -0.64 -14.34 0.06
C GLU A 100 -0.91 -13.25 1.09
N PHE A 101 0.01 -12.31 1.27
CA PHE A 101 -0.05 -11.30 2.33
C PHE A 101 -1.37 -10.51 2.30
N CYS A 102 -1.71 -9.94 1.15
CA CYS A 102 -2.92 -9.14 1.02
C CYS A 102 -4.19 -10.00 1.14
N ALA A 103 -4.19 -11.18 0.54
CA ALA A 103 -5.33 -12.09 0.63
C ALA A 103 -5.59 -12.52 2.07
N PHE A 104 -4.51 -12.82 2.81
CA PHE A 104 -4.60 -13.20 4.22
C PHE A 104 -5.21 -12.07 5.05
N PHE A 105 -4.71 -10.84 4.90
CA PHE A 105 -5.24 -9.70 5.63
C PHE A 105 -6.69 -9.39 5.23
N TYR A 106 -7.00 -9.44 3.95
CA TYR A 106 -8.34 -9.17 3.47
C TYR A 106 -9.36 -10.14 4.07
N ASP A 107 -9.05 -11.44 4.06
CA ASP A 107 -9.92 -12.46 4.61
C ASP A 107 -10.14 -12.28 6.11
N ASN A 108 -9.07 -11.96 6.85
CA ASN A 108 -9.14 -11.78 8.30
C ASN A 108 -9.88 -10.49 8.69
N LEU A 109 -9.68 -9.41 7.95
CA LEU A 109 -10.41 -8.16 8.20
C LEU A 109 -11.89 -8.31 7.90
N LYS A 110 -12.28 -9.05 6.88
CA LYS A 110 -13.66 -9.35 6.59
C LYS A 110 -14.30 -10.14 7.73
N ILE A 111 -13.61 -11.12 8.27
CA ILE A 111 -14.11 -11.91 9.40
C ILE A 111 -14.33 -11.02 10.63
N ILE A 112 -13.38 -10.15 10.95
CA ILE A 112 -13.49 -9.21 12.07
C ILE A 112 -14.71 -8.30 11.88
N GLN A 113 -14.91 -7.78 10.69
CA GLN A 113 -16.07 -6.93 10.39
C GLN A 113 -17.39 -7.68 10.56
N MET A 114 -17.47 -8.91 10.11
CA MET A 114 -18.65 -9.76 10.28
C MET A 114 -18.93 -10.02 11.77
N CYS A 115 -17.90 -10.28 12.56
CA CYS A 115 -18.03 -10.47 14.01
C CYS A 115 -18.56 -9.20 14.68
N ARG A 116 -18.09 -8.04 14.29
CA ARG A 116 -18.57 -6.75 14.83
C ARG A 116 -20.06 -6.54 14.53
N LEU A 117 -20.47 -6.85 13.31
CA LEU A 117 -21.87 -6.74 12.92
C LEU A 117 -22.74 -7.71 13.71
N TYR A 118 -22.29 -8.94 13.89
CA TYR A 118 -23.00 -9.94 14.68
C TYR A 118 -23.18 -9.45 16.13
N LEU A 119 -22.10 -9.02 16.77
CA LEU A 119 -22.15 -8.52 18.15
C LEU A 119 -23.12 -7.33 18.29
N ARG A 120 -23.11 -6.44 17.31
CA ARG A 120 -23.96 -5.25 17.33
C ARG A 120 -25.44 -5.62 17.28
N GLN A 121 -25.79 -6.74 16.65
CA GLN A 121 -27.18 -7.20 16.52
C GLN A 121 -27.65 -8.07 17.69
N HIS A 122 -26.71 -8.70 18.40
CA HIS A 122 -27.03 -9.74 19.39
C HIS A 122 -26.64 -9.37 20.82
N ILE A 123 -26.14 -8.19 21.04
CA ILE A 123 -25.86 -7.63 22.37
C ILE A 123 -26.67 -6.32 22.58
#